data_1b9088fa773ea4b965130bf532b32f89
#
_entry.id   1b9088fa773ea4b965130bf532b32f89
#
_cell.length_a   1.000
_cell.length_b   1.000
_cell.length_c   1.000
_cell.angle_alpha   90.00
_cell.angle_beta   90.00
_cell.angle_gamma   90.00
#
_symmetry.space_group_name_H-M   'P 1'
#
loop_
_entity.id
_entity.type
_entity.pdbx_description
1 polymer ?
#
loop_
_entity_poly.entity_id
_entity_poly.type
_entity_poly.pdbx_seq_one_letter_code
_entity_poly.pdbx_strand_id
1 'polypeptide(L)'
;MPTTKLKVTGINHVVLHVTDVERSKRFYMEVLGFEDRNLSVGSSMKASFLRCGVQGLDLFEVANGDVHGGKEMNHMALCVAADDLDEIVTELSKVGVESSDRTPRNTVFISDPDGHRIEMLPFSASERALEREAARASR
;
A
#
# COMPACT_ATOMS: atom_id res chain seq x y z
N MET A 1 22.06 -6.81 -25.91
CA MET A 1 22.21 -5.93 -24.73
C MET A 1 22.99 -6.64 -23.64
N PRO A 2 24.02 -6.03 -23.08
CA PRO A 2 24.73 -6.68 -21.97
C PRO A 2 23.82 -6.94 -20.78
N THR A 3 24.06 -8.03 -20.08
CA THR A 3 23.29 -8.42 -18.88
C THR A 3 24.20 -8.46 -17.66
N THR A 4 23.62 -8.27 -16.50
CA THR A 4 24.33 -8.39 -15.22
C THR A 4 23.95 -9.69 -14.52
N LYS A 5 24.72 -10.06 -13.50
CA LYS A 5 24.38 -11.17 -12.60
C LYS A 5 23.55 -10.72 -11.40
N LEU A 6 23.18 -9.43 -11.35
CA LEU A 6 22.35 -8.91 -10.28
C LEU A 6 20.96 -9.56 -10.32
N LYS A 7 20.44 -9.87 -9.14
CA LYS A 7 19.11 -10.43 -8.96
C LYS A 7 18.35 -9.59 -7.92
N VAL A 8 17.44 -8.78 -8.42
CA VAL A 8 16.55 -8.01 -7.55
C VAL A 8 15.54 -8.97 -6.91
N THR A 9 15.36 -8.89 -5.61
CA THR A 9 14.53 -9.82 -4.84
C THR A 9 13.19 -9.24 -4.37
N GLY A 10 12.98 -7.94 -4.54
CA GLY A 10 11.70 -7.31 -4.17
C GLY A 10 11.81 -5.81 -4.06
N ILE A 11 10.70 -5.19 -3.69
CA ILE A 11 10.62 -3.77 -3.39
C ILE A 11 10.78 -3.61 -1.87
N ASN A 12 11.70 -2.74 -1.44
CA ASN A 12 11.87 -2.42 -0.01
C ASN A 12 10.80 -1.44 0.46
N HIS A 13 10.66 -0.33 -0.23
CA HIS A 13 9.64 0.68 0.05
C HIS A 13 9.32 1.49 -1.20
N VAL A 14 8.18 2.15 -1.16
CA VAL A 14 7.78 3.21 -2.10
C VAL A 14 7.53 4.48 -1.31
N VAL A 15 7.68 5.62 -1.96
CA VAL A 15 7.42 6.94 -1.36
C VAL A 15 6.23 7.57 -2.09
N LEU A 16 5.26 8.05 -1.31
CA LEU A 16 4.16 8.86 -1.83
C LEU A 16 4.30 10.30 -1.34
N HIS A 17 4.10 11.24 -2.23
CA HIS A 17 3.90 12.63 -1.86
C HIS A 17 2.46 12.83 -1.38
N VAL A 18 2.30 13.50 -0.26
CA VAL A 18 1.01 13.77 0.37
C VAL A 18 0.93 15.23 0.79
N THR A 19 -0.28 15.76 0.91
CA THR A 19 -0.48 17.16 1.29
C THR A 19 -0.53 17.38 2.81
N ASP A 20 -0.84 16.33 3.56
CA ASP A 20 -0.91 16.33 5.03
C ASP A 20 -0.49 14.95 5.53
N VAL A 21 0.73 14.87 6.04
CA VAL A 21 1.33 13.59 6.45
C VAL A 21 0.57 12.93 7.60
N GLU A 22 0.04 13.69 8.55
CA GLU A 22 -0.69 13.12 9.68
C GLU A 22 -2.06 12.56 9.24
N ARG A 23 -2.74 13.22 8.33
CA ARG A 23 -3.99 12.74 7.76
C ARG A 23 -3.77 11.44 6.97
N SER A 24 -2.76 11.41 6.12
CA SER A 24 -2.43 10.21 5.32
C SER A 24 -1.95 9.07 6.20
N LYS A 25 -1.09 9.33 7.19
CA LYS A 25 -0.66 8.34 8.17
C LYS A 25 -1.84 7.68 8.87
N ARG A 26 -2.79 8.47 9.34
CA ARG A 26 -4.02 7.96 9.96
C ARG A 26 -4.79 7.04 9.02
N PHE A 27 -4.97 7.46 7.77
CA PHE A 27 -5.66 6.64 6.77
C PHE A 27 -4.99 5.26 6.61
N TYR A 28 -3.69 5.23 6.36
CA TYR A 28 -2.97 3.97 6.15
C TYR A 28 -2.95 3.08 7.39
N MET A 29 -2.86 3.66 8.57
CA MET A 29 -2.87 2.89 9.83
C MET A 29 -4.26 2.43 10.23
N GLU A 30 -5.25 3.31 10.24
CA GLU A 30 -6.58 3.02 10.76
C GLU A 30 -7.46 2.27 9.76
N VAL A 31 -7.35 2.57 8.46
CA VAL A 31 -8.15 1.91 7.42
C VAL A 31 -7.46 0.64 6.92
N LEU A 32 -6.16 0.69 6.66
CA LEU A 32 -5.43 -0.39 6.00
C LEU A 32 -4.53 -1.21 6.94
N GLY A 33 -4.42 -0.84 8.19
CA GLY A 33 -3.66 -1.61 9.19
C GLY A 33 -2.15 -1.55 9.02
N PHE A 34 -1.63 -0.49 8.39
CA PHE A 34 -0.19 -0.29 8.31
C PHE A 34 0.38 0.03 9.69
N GLU A 35 1.64 -0.31 9.91
CA GLU A 35 2.33 -0.05 11.16
C GLU A 35 3.33 1.11 11.02
N ASP A 36 3.41 1.97 12.05
CA ASP A 36 4.40 3.03 12.11
C ASP A 36 5.78 2.43 12.45
N ARG A 37 6.78 2.71 11.64
CA ARG A 37 8.16 2.27 11.87
C ARG A 37 8.89 3.13 12.90
N ASN A 38 8.27 4.24 13.34
CA ASN A 38 8.84 5.18 14.32
C ASN A 38 10.24 5.69 13.94
N LEU A 39 10.47 5.88 12.65
CA LEU A 39 11.70 6.46 12.14
C LEU A 39 11.55 7.98 12.04
N SER A 40 12.65 8.68 12.26
CA SER A 40 12.70 10.13 12.03
C SER A 40 13.72 10.45 10.94
N VAL A 41 13.39 11.41 10.10
CA VAL A 41 14.35 12.10 9.25
C VAL A 41 14.75 13.42 9.89
N GLY A 42 15.88 13.96 9.51
CA GLY A 42 16.36 15.24 10.04
C GLY A 42 15.29 16.34 9.98
N SER A 43 15.46 17.34 10.79
CA SER A 43 14.48 18.28 11.33
C SER A 43 13.63 19.12 10.35
N SER A 44 13.87 19.10 9.05
CA SER A 44 13.17 19.99 8.10
C SER A 44 12.11 19.29 7.23
N MET A 45 12.05 17.97 7.24
CA MET A 45 11.11 17.20 6.41
C MET A 45 10.00 16.64 7.26
N LYS A 46 8.76 16.90 6.86
CA LYS A 46 7.59 16.21 7.41
C LYS A 46 7.39 14.91 6.65
N ALA A 47 7.63 13.82 7.32
CA ALA A 47 7.54 12.49 6.75
C ALA A 47 7.02 11.47 7.77
N SER A 48 6.47 10.38 7.28
CA SER A 48 6.11 9.20 8.08
C SER A 48 6.56 7.95 7.34
N PHE A 49 7.06 6.99 8.09
CA PHE A 49 7.59 5.74 7.54
C PHE A 49 6.74 4.60 8.05
N LEU A 50 5.96 4.01 7.15
CA LEU A 50 5.02 2.95 7.48
C LEU A 50 5.50 1.62 6.93
N ARG A 51 4.98 0.55 7.52
CA ARG A 51 5.23 -0.81 7.10
C ARG A 51 3.94 -1.53 6.73
N CYS A 52 3.97 -2.20 5.59
CA CYS A 52 2.93 -3.10 5.12
C CYS A 52 3.56 -4.49 4.95
N GLY A 53 3.30 -5.40 5.88
CA GLY A 53 4.02 -6.69 5.88
C GLY A 53 5.52 -6.48 6.03
N VAL A 54 6.29 -6.87 5.00
CA VAL A 54 7.75 -6.68 4.95
C VAL A 54 8.18 -5.50 4.08
N GLN A 55 7.23 -4.82 3.40
CA GLN A 55 7.49 -3.66 2.57
C GLN A 55 7.23 -2.35 3.33
N GLY A 56 7.80 -1.28 2.84
CA GLY A 56 7.61 0.05 3.38
C GLY A 56 6.76 0.96 2.48
N LEU A 57 6.00 1.82 3.11
CA LEU A 57 5.36 2.97 2.48
C LEU A 57 5.77 4.22 3.24
N ASP A 58 6.50 5.09 2.60
CA ASP A 58 6.94 6.34 3.19
C ASP A 58 6.08 7.48 2.63
N LEU A 59 5.68 8.38 3.51
CA LEU A 59 4.84 9.53 3.19
C LEU A 59 5.66 10.80 3.38
N PHE A 60 5.82 11.58 2.31
CA PHE A 60 6.54 12.86 2.36
C PHE A 60 5.55 13.99 2.10
N GLU A 61 5.45 14.94 3.04
CA GLU A 61 4.58 16.11 2.88
C GLU A 61 5.16 17.08 1.86
N VAL A 62 4.34 17.47 0.90
CA VAL A 62 4.68 18.39 -0.18
C VAL A 62 3.56 19.43 -0.34
N ALA A 63 3.81 20.50 -1.09
CA ALA A 63 2.79 21.48 -1.41
C ALA A 63 1.67 20.84 -2.27
N ASN A 64 0.43 21.34 -2.16
CA ASN A 64 -0.73 20.78 -2.84
C ASN A 64 -0.54 20.55 -4.35
N GLY A 65 0.15 21.46 -5.04
CA GLY A 65 0.39 21.34 -6.48
C GLY A 65 1.38 20.25 -6.87
N ASP A 66 2.09 19.66 -5.90
CA ASP A 66 3.13 18.64 -6.13
C ASP A 66 2.64 17.21 -5.89
N VAL A 67 1.36 17.03 -5.58
CA VAL A 67 0.74 15.71 -5.46
C VAL A 67 0.11 15.32 -6.79
N HIS A 68 0.53 14.20 -7.33
CA HIS A 68 0.14 13.71 -8.65
C HIS A 68 -0.56 12.34 -8.56
N GLY A 69 -1.55 12.23 -7.68
CA GLY A 69 -2.27 10.98 -7.46
C GLY A 69 -2.77 10.35 -8.76
N GLY A 70 -2.32 9.13 -9.03
CA GLY A 70 -2.72 8.37 -10.21
C GLY A 70 -2.03 8.76 -11.53
N LYS A 71 -1.03 9.63 -11.48
CA LYS A 71 -0.28 10.05 -12.68
C LYS A 71 1.00 9.24 -12.89
N GLU A 72 2.06 9.52 -12.13
CA GLU A 72 3.33 8.79 -12.28
C GLU A 72 3.19 7.34 -11.82
N MET A 73 2.54 7.12 -10.69
CA MET A 73 2.13 5.80 -10.24
C MET A 73 0.60 5.69 -10.41
N ASN A 74 0.15 4.93 -11.40
CA ASN A 74 -1.28 4.79 -11.66
C ASN A 74 -2.03 4.27 -10.43
N HIS A 75 -1.54 3.21 -9.83
CA HIS A 75 -2.04 2.65 -8.57
C HIS A 75 -1.01 1.72 -7.94
N MET A 76 -1.20 1.40 -6.69
CA MET A 76 -0.55 0.26 -6.03
C MET A 76 -1.59 -0.78 -5.69
N ALA A 77 -1.20 -2.05 -5.73
CA ALA A 77 -2.06 -3.16 -5.37
C ALA A 77 -1.62 -3.76 -4.04
N LEU A 78 -2.57 -3.98 -3.14
CA LEU A 78 -2.34 -4.53 -1.81
C LEU A 78 -3.05 -5.88 -1.67
N CYS A 79 -2.32 -6.89 -1.23
CA CYS A 79 -2.88 -8.16 -0.80
C CYS A 79 -3.47 -7.99 0.60
N VAL A 80 -4.75 -8.28 0.73
CA VAL A 80 -5.48 -8.17 2.01
C VAL A 80 -5.75 -9.57 2.54
N ALA A 81 -5.44 -9.77 3.81
CA ALA A 81 -5.71 -11.04 4.50
C ALA A 81 -7.23 -11.21 4.70
N ALA A 82 -7.89 -11.69 3.66
CA ALA A 82 -9.33 -11.94 3.62
C ALA A 82 -9.61 -13.16 2.74
N ASP A 83 -10.69 -13.86 3.00
CA ASP A 83 -11.06 -15.05 2.22
C ASP A 83 -11.74 -14.68 0.90
N ASP A 84 -12.47 -13.57 0.88
CA ASP A 84 -13.12 -13.07 -0.33
C ASP A 84 -13.17 -11.53 -0.37
N LEU A 85 -13.61 -11.03 -1.52
CA LEU A 85 -13.70 -9.58 -1.75
C LEU A 85 -14.83 -8.93 -0.96
N ASP A 86 -15.91 -9.66 -0.68
CA ASP A 86 -17.05 -9.14 0.07
C ASP A 86 -16.67 -8.77 1.50
N GLU A 87 -15.78 -9.54 2.12
CA GLU A 87 -15.19 -9.21 3.42
C GLU A 87 -14.45 -7.87 3.39
N ILE A 88 -13.63 -7.64 2.35
CA ILE A 88 -12.90 -6.38 2.18
C ILE A 88 -13.88 -5.21 2.05
N VAL A 89 -14.87 -5.32 1.16
CA VAL A 89 -15.86 -4.27 0.92
C VAL A 89 -16.65 -3.96 2.19
N THR A 90 -17.03 -4.99 2.93
CA THR A 90 -17.77 -4.85 4.20
C THR A 90 -16.94 -4.07 5.22
N GLU A 91 -15.67 -4.42 5.41
CA GLU A 91 -14.80 -3.73 6.37
C GLU A 91 -14.54 -2.27 5.98
N LEU A 92 -14.33 -2.00 4.69
CA LEU A 92 -14.19 -0.62 4.19
C LEU A 92 -15.44 0.21 4.45
N SER A 93 -16.61 -0.36 4.22
CA SER A 93 -17.91 0.31 4.46
C SER A 93 -18.10 0.69 5.91
N LYS A 94 -17.65 -0.14 6.86
CA LYS A 94 -17.75 0.14 8.31
C LYS A 94 -17.03 1.42 8.72
N VAL A 95 -15.97 1.78 8.01
CA VAL A 95 -15.19 2.99 8.28
C VAL A 95 -15.47 4.11 7.28
N GLY A 96 -16.52 3.98 6.47
CA GLY A 96 -16.95 5.01 5.53
C GLY A 96 -16.06 5.18 4.30
N VAL A 97 -15.28 4.17 3.96
CA VAL A 97 -14.46 4.19 2.73
C VAL A 97 -15.23 3.56 1.59
N GLU A 98 -15.47 4.34 0.54
CA GLU A 98 -16.11 3.85 -0.67
C GLU A 98 -15.12 3.06 -1.53
N SER A 99 -15.59 1.98 -2.10
CA SER A 99 -14.85 1.17 -3.06
C SER A 99 -15.52 1.22 -4.44
N SER A 100 -14.73 0.99 -5.48
CA SER A 100 -15.24 0.85 -6.84
C SER A 100 -16.13 -0.41 -6.99
N ASP A 101 -16.77 -0.54 -8.12
CA ASP A 101 -17.34 -1.82 -8.54
C ASP A 101 -16.24 -2.88 -8.65
N ARG A 102 -16.66 -4.13 -8.48
CA ARG A 102 -15.77 -5.28 -8.62
C ARG A 102 -15.18 -5.33 -10.05
N THR A 103 -13.86 -5.44 -10.12
CA THR A 103 -13.19 -5.61 -11.41
C THR A 103 -13.30 -7.06 -11.91
N PRO A 104 -13.04 -7.31 -13.22
CA PRO A 104 -12.99 -8.67 -13.75
C PRO A 104 -11.93 -9.58 -13.10
N ARG A 105 -10.93 -8.98 -12.41
CA ARG A 105 -9.89 -9.71 -11.69
C ARG A 105 -10.25 -10.01 -10.25
N ASN A 106 -11.49 -9.75 -9.83
CA ASN A 106 -11.95 -9.91 -8.45
C ASN A 106 -11.20 -9.00 -7.47
N THR A 107 -11.11 -7.72 -7.81
CA THR A 107 -10.50 -6.68 -6.98
C THR A 107 -11.42 -5.46 -6.90
N VAL A 108 -11.17 -4.57 -5.96
CA VAL A 108 -11.79 -3.24 -5.90
C VAL A 108 -10.72 -2.19 -5.74
N PHE A 109 -11.05 -0.96 -6.13
CA PHE A 109 -10.19 0.21 -5.94
C PHE A 109 -10.77 1.12 -4.87
N ILE A 110 -9.88 1.69 -4.07
CA ILE A 110 -10.16 2.80 -3.17
C ILE A 110 -9.19 3.95 -3.48
N SER A 111 -9.44 5.11 -2.88
CA SER A 111 -8.53 6.24 -2.95
C SER A 111 -8.07 6.63 -1.55
N ASP A 112 -6.80 7.01 -1.42
CA ASP A 112 -6.30 7.63 -0.21
C ASP A 112 -6.75 9.11 -0.13
N PRO A 113 -6.45 9.85 0.96
CA PRO A 113 -6.88 11.24 1.10
C PRO A 113 -6.36 12.21 0.03
N ASP A 114 -5.29 11.88 -0.68
CA ASP A 114 -4.73 12.69 -1.76
C ASP A 114 -5.09 12.17 -3.15
N GLY A 115 -5.95 11.15 -3.26
CA GLY A 115 -6.37 10.58 -4.52
C GLY A 115 -5.43 9.52 -5.08
N HIS A 116 -4.46 9.05 -4.32
CA HIS A 116 -3.68 7.88 -4.72
C HIS A 116 -4.60 6.65 -4.79
N ARG A 117 -4.57 5.96 -5.93
CA ARG A 117 -5.42 4.80 -6.16
C ARG A 117 -4.79 3.53 -5.58
N ILE A 118 -5.60 2.76 -4.90
CA ILE A 118 -5.20 1.52 -4.24
C ILE A 118 -6.11 0.40 -4.70
N GLU A 119 -5.55 -0.61 -5.32
CA GLU A 119 -6.26 -1.85 -5.66
C GLU A 119 -6.18 -2.82 -4.49
N MET A 120 -7.30 -3.38 -4.09
CA MET A 120 -7.40 -4.31 -2.97
C MET A 120 -7.71 -5.71 -3.49
N LEU A 121 -6.86 -6.68 -3.13
CA LEU A 121 -7.01 -8.08 -3.54
C LEU A 121 -7.17 -8.97 -2.32
N PRO A 122 -8.18 -9.85 -2.28
CA PRO A 122 -8.26 -10.85 -1.22
C PRO A 122 -7.12 -11.86 -1.36
N PHE A 123 -6.50 -12.19 -0.26
CA PHE A 123 -5.39 -13.12 -0.20
C PHE A 123 -5.69 -14.14 0.90
N SER A 124 -6.21 -15.28 0.52
CA SER A 124 -6.69 -16.31 1.44
C SER A 124 -5.57 -16.91 2.29
N ALA A 125 -5.93 -17.64 3.31
CA ALA A 125 -4.97 -18.34 4.17
C ALA A 125 -4.11 -19.33 3.38
N SER A 126 -4.68 -20.00 2.41
CA SER A 126 -3.97 -20.96 1.53
C SER A 126 -2.97 -20.26 0.62
N GLU A 127 -3.34 -19.15 0.00
CA GLU A 127 -2.44 -18.35 -0.83
C GLU A 127 -1.28 -17.78 -0.02
N ARG A 128 -1.55 -17.29 1.19
CA ARG A 128 -0.51 -16.83 2.12
C ARG A 128 0.46 -17.93 2.52
N ALA A 129 -0.03 -19.16 2.71
CA ALA A 129 0.81 -20.30 3.02
C ALA A 129 1.74 -20.65 1.86
N LEU A 130 1.22 -20.65 0.62
CA LEU A 130 2.01 -20.89 -0.59
C LEU A 130 3.10 -19.84 -0.79
N GLU A 131 2.80 -18.58 -0.55
CA GLU A 131 3.82 -17.52 -0.62
C GLU A 131 4.94 -17.71 0.39
N ARG A 132 4.58 -18.07 1.64
CA ARG A 132 5.57 -18.34 2.69
C ARG A 132 6.47 -19.50 2.33
N GLU A 133 5.91 -20.54 1.76
CA GLU A 133 6.66 -21.72 1.31
C GLU A 133 7.60 -21.37 0.14
N ALA A 134 7.11 -20.65 -0.86
CA ALA A 134 7.93 -20.16 -1.96
C ALA A 134 9.06 -19.25 -1.49
N ALA A 135 8.79 -18.36 -0.53
CA ALA A 135 9.81 -17.50 0.07
C ALA A 135 10.89 -18.28 0.83
N ARG A 136 10.51 -19.38 1.48
CA ARG A 136 11.48 -20.28 2.15
C ARG A 136 12.34 -21.04 1.16
N ALA A 137 11.75 -21.53 0.08
CA ALA A 137 12.46 -22.30 -0.95
C ALA A 137 13.45 -21.45 -1.76
N SER A 138 13.28 -20.11 -1.79
CA SER A 138 14.15 -19.17 -2.50
C SER A 138 15.33 -18.64 -1.67
N ARG A 139 15.46 -19.04 -0.42
CA ARG A 139 16.56 -18.64 0.49
C ARG A 139 17.79 -19.50 0.35
#